data_b2cd3641bb4a82c02e895612c25532d3
#
_entry.id   b2cd3641bb4a82c02e895612c25532d3
#
_cell.length_a   1.000
_cell.length_b   1.000
_cell.length_c   1.000
_cell.angle_alpha   90.00
_cell.angle_beta   90.00
_cell.angle_gamma   90.00
#
_symmetry.space_group_name_H-M   'P 1'
#
loop_
_entity.id
_entity.type
_entity.pdbx_description
1 polymer ?
#
loop_
_entity_poly.entity_id
_entity_poly.type
_entity_poly.pdbx_seq_one_letter_code
_entity_poly.pdbx_strand_id
1 'polypeptide(L)'
;MKKLEIFVKIITLLLIGIFIVISVGYGLGLNNILKNFANENRVDENNNSNKKDKTSNNTDINVALTMDDKIENNTVWCGTFQLIWNDLKNDFAKQDIEFTPQLEVVKNLNKGQFNTSKISDNSYYKAQGIPTEKLKAEIEKGIKDKFNETSDILDGFDFDGNPDKYLLYAMLKKEFKFNKQFEELENGQFGAYENVKYFGTKENNSEELREQIQVLYYKSRDEFAVKLLTKQNDEIIIAKGIDKDTFNETYKEIQDKQNSYDGEKEFLKTDTLKIPNIDFKTEKEFKELENKPFKISAGNSYIIEKAIQTIQFELDKTGGKIKSEAGMGIAKTALIREEPRDFSVDNTFTLFLKENDKDMPYFAAKIENINQFQ
;
A
#
# COMPACT_ATOMS: atom_id res chain seq x y z
N MET A 1 -21.96 60.81 26.74
CA MET A 1 -21.03 60.04 27.58
C MET A 1 -21.69 58.91 28.35
N LYS A 2 -22.73 59.06 29.13
CA LYS A 2 -23.35 57.95 29.90
C LYS A 2 -23.83 56.77 29.09
N LYS A 3 -24.37 56.92 27.88
CA LYS A 3 -24.81 55.79 27.04
C LYS A 3 -23.63 54.93 26.49
N LEU A 4 -22.47 55.53 26.22
CA LEU A 4 -21.27 54.84 25.76
C LEU A 4 -20.66 54.01 26.91
N GLU A 5 -20.64 54.53 28.12
CA GLU A 5 -20.17 53.84 29.31
C GLU A 5 -20.99 52.57 29.65
N ILE A 6 -22.32 52.66 29.51
CA ILE A 6 -23.25 51.54 29.71
C ILE A 6 -23.00 50.48 28.61
N PHE A 7 -22.81 50.89 27.36
CA PHE A 7 -22.53 49.99 26.23
C PHE A 7 -21.22 49.22 26.41
N VAL A 8 -20.15 49.92 26.83
CA VAL A 8 -18.86 49.27 27.13
C VAL A 8 -18.98 48.28 28.29
N LYS A 9 -19.68 48.61 29.37
CA LYS A 9 -19.89 47.71 30.50
C LYS A 9 -20.67 46.43 30.11
N ILE A 10 -21.67 46.54 29.23
CA ILE A 10 -22.42 45.40 28.73
C ILE A 10 -21.55 44.48 27.88
N ILE A 11 -20.71 45.04 26.99
CA ILE A 11 -19.77 44.24 26.18
C ILE A 11 -18.72 43.54 27.05
N THR A 12 -18.19 44.22 28.08
CA THR A 12 -17.23 43.65 28.99
C THR A 12 -17.83 42.47 29.80
N LEU A 13 -19.07 42.60 30.27
CA LEU A 13 -19.79 41.51 30.97
C LEU A 13 -20.09 40.34 30.05
N LEU A 14 -20.42 40.56 28.77
CA LEU A 14 -20.62 39.52 27.77
C LEU A 14 -19.31 38.75 27.48
N LEU A 15 -18.19 39.45 27.34
CA LEU A 15 -16.88 38.85 27.12
C LEU A 15 -16.41 38.02 28.33
N ILE A 16 -16.65 38.49 29.56
CA ILE A 16 -16.35 37.74 30.80
C ILE A 16 -17.25 36.49 30.89
N GLY A 17 -18.53 36.60 30.52
CA GLY A 17 -19.44 35.46 30.50
C GLY A 17 -19.02 34.38 29.49
N ILE A 18 -18.56 34.77 28.30
CA ILE A 18 -18.02 33.86 27.27
C ILE A 18 -16.73 33.18 27.78
N PHE A 19 -15.85 33.93 28.43
CA PHE A 19 -14.61 33.38 28.98
C PHE A 19 -14.86 32.35 30.09
N ILE A 20 -15.85 32.56 30.95
CA ILE A 20 -16.26 31.62 31.99
C ILE A 20 -16.86 30.33 31.37
N VAL A 21 -17.71 30.46 30.36
CA VAL A 21 -18.30 29.29 29.66
C VAL A 21 -17.22 28.46 28.98
N ILE A 22 -16.25 29.12 28.33
CA ILE A 22 -15.11 28.41 27.70
C ILE A 22 -14.23 27.73 28.74
N SER A 23 -13.87 28.42 29.85
CA SER A 23 -13.02 27.84 30.90
C SER A 23 -13.69 26.69 31.65
N VAL A 24 -15.00 26.73 31.89
CA VAL A 24 -15.75 25.63 32.49
C VAL A 24 -15.88 24.45 31.49
N GLY A 25 -16.10 24.73 30.21
CA GLY A 25 -16.15 23.72 29.16
C GLY A 25 -14.82 22.98 29.02
N TYR A 26 -13.69 23.72 29.02
CA TYR A 26 -12.36 23.12 29.00
C TYR A 26 -12.04 22.35 30.30
N GLY A 27 -12.43 22.87 31.45
CA GLY A 27 -12.23 22.21 32.76
C GLY A 27 -12.98 20.88 32.87
N LEU A 28 -14.21 20.81 32.37
CA LEU A 28 -14.99 19.56 32.32
C LEU A 28 -14.44 18.55 31.32
N GLY A 29 -13.93 19.01 30.19
CA GLY A 29 -13.24 18.16 29.21
C GLY A 29 -11.94 17.57 29.76
N LEU A 30 -11.11 18.37 30.42
CA LEU A 30 -9.88 17.90 31.07
C LEU A 30 -10.14 16.91 32.22
N ASN A 31 -11.17 17.13 33.03
CA ASN A 31 -11.52 16.21 34.10
C ASN A 31 -12.02 14.85 33.61
N ASN A 32 -12.69 14.80 32.45
CA ASN A 32 -13.07 13.54 31.81
C ASN A 32 -11.87 12.81 31.22
N ILE A 33 -10.93 13.54 30.62
CA ILE A 33 -9.68 12.99 30.09
C ILE A 33 -8.82 12.46 31.25
N LEU A 34 -8.65 13.21 32.32
CA LEU A 34 -7.88 12.78 33.52
C LEU A 34 -8.55 11.59 34.25
N LYS A 35 -9.88 11.51 34.31
CA LYS A 35 -10.56 10.32 34.85
C LYS A 35 -10.37 9.08 34.01
N ASN A 36 -10.34 9.20 32.68
CA ASN A 36 -10.03 8.08 31.81
C ASN A 36 -8.57 7.63 31.96
N PHE A 37 -7.61 8.55 32.06
CA PHE A 37 -6.21 8.24 32.37
C PHE A 37 -6.02 7.60 33.73
N ALA A 38 -6.77 8.01 34.76
CA ALA A 38 -6.67 7.43 36.10
C ALA A 38 -7.31 6.04 36.21
N ASN A 39 -8.29 5.71 35.38
CA ASN A 39 -8.87 4.37 35.33
C ASN A 39 -8.03 3.37 34.49
N GLU A 40 -7.21 3.86 33.54
CA GLU A 40 -6.29 2.99 32.80
C GLU A 40 -5.03 2.59 33.59
N ASN A 41 -4.70 3.29 34.68
CA ASN A 41 -3.52 3.02 35.50
C ASN A 41 -3.80 2.23 36.81
N ARG A 42 -4.99 1.64 36.97
CA ARG A 42 -5.21 0.59 37.98
C ARG A 42 -4.99 -0.77 37.34
N VAL A 43 -3.73 -1.14 37.19
CA VAL A 43 -3.33 -2.52 36.92
C VAL A 43 -3.48 -3.31 38.22
N ASP A 44 -4.47 -4.17 38.27
CA ASP A 44 -4.48 -5.30 39.22
C ASP A 44 -3.30 -6.21 38.83
N GLU A 45 -2.34 -6.31 39.75
CA GLU A 45 -1.33 -7.36 39.77
C GLU A 45 -2.03 -8.70 39.97
N ASN A 46 -2.49 -9.34 38.92
CA ASN A 46 -2.61 -10.78 38.73
C ASN A 46 -3.48 -11.08 37.50
N ASN A 47 -2.86 -11.01 36.35
CA ASN A 47 -3.17 -11.97 35.25
C ASN A 47 -2.09 -11.83 34.16
N ASN A 48 -1.17 -12.76 34.26
CA ASN A 48 -0.21 -13.06 33.23
C ASN A 48 -0.98 -13.65 32.02
N SER A 49 -1.42 -12.80 31.10
CA SER A 49 -1.89 -13.23 29.80
C SER A 49 -1.32 -12.30 28.73
N ASN A 50 -0.31 -12.81 28.08
CA ASN A 50 0.30 -12.43 26.83
C ASN A 50 -0.55 -11.47 25.96
N LYS A 51 -0.23 -10.17 25.99
CA LYS A 51 -0.40 -9.30 24.84
C LYS A 51 0.67 -9.71 23.82
N LYS A 52 0.37 -10.71 23.00
CA LYS A 52 1.14 -10.99 21.79
C LYS A 52 1.03 -9.75 20.91
N ASP A 53 2.11 -9.00 20.80
CA ASP A 53 2.36 -8.22 19.59
C ASP A 53 2.17 -9.18 18.41
N LYS A 54 1.19 -8.88 17.55
CA LYS A 54 1.02 -9.59 16.27
C LYS A 54 2.11 -9.11 15.29
N THR A 55 3.36 -9.38 15.59
CA THR A 55 4.43 -9.54 14.62
C THR A 55 4.52 -11.03 14.30
N SER A 56 3.49 -11.59 13.69
CA SER A 56 3.66 -12.82 12.96
C SER A 56 4.34 -12.44 11.65
N ASN A 57 5.65 -12.65 11.53
CA ASN A 57 6.29 -12.78 10.24
C ASN A 57 5.52 -13.86 9.49
N ASN A 58 4.73 -13.46 8.51
CA ASN A 58 3.86 -14.35 7.77
C ASN A 58 4.75 -15.10 6.76
N THR A 59 5.29 -16.25 7.18
CA THR A 59 6.25 -17.06 6.41
C THR A 59 5.64 -17.69 5.16
N ASP A 60 4.32 -17.59 4.99
CA ASP A 60 3.58 -18.24 3.90
C ASP A 60 3.29 -17.28 2.72
N ILE A 61 3.76 -16.02 2.78
CA ILE A 61 3.69 -15.08 1.67
C ILE A 61 5.02 -15.05 0.95
N ASN A 62 5.02 -15.44 -0.33
CA ASN A 62 6.19 -15.34 -1.20
C ASN A 62 6.41 -13.88 -1.62
N VAL A 63 7.69 -13.47 -1.72
CA VAL A 63 8.07 -12.16 -2.25
C VAL A 63 8.86 -12.37 -3.53
N ALA A 64 8.32 -11.90 -4.66
CA ALA A 64 9.00 -11.85 -5.94
C ALA A 64 9.90 -10.60 -6.01
N LEU A 65 11.04 -10.70 -6.67
CA LEU A 65 11.99 -9.59 -6.87
C LEU A 65 11.65 -8.76 -8.11
N THR A 66 11.04 -9.38 -9.13
CA THR A 66 10.60 -8.74 -10.36
C THR A 66 9.20 -9.21 -10.76
N MET A 67 8.55 -8.48 -11.67
CA MET A 67 7.27 -8.92 -12.25
C MET A 67 7.42 -10.10 -13.22
N ASP A 68 8.62 -10.44 -13.66
CA ASP A 68 8.92 -11.59 -14.53
C ASP A 68 9.27 -12.86 -13.75
N ASP A 69 9.36 -12.80 -12.43
CA ASP A 69 9.60 -13.98 -11.61
C ASP A 69 8.34 -14.83 -11.53
N LYS A 70 8.53 -16.15 -11.44
CA LYS A 70 7.43 -17.09 -11.30
C LYS A 70 6.67 -16.83 -10.01
N ILE A 71 5.35 -16.71 -10.12
CA ILE A 71 4.43 -16.53 -9.00
C ILE A 71 3.73 -17.86 -8.65
N GLU A 72 3.73 -18.21 -7.37
CA GLU A 72 3.07 -19.38 -6.82
C GLU A 72 2.22 -18.96 -5.63
N ASN A 73 1.02 -19.53 -5.48
CA ASN A 73 0.14 -19.27 -4.33
C ASN A 73 0.07 -17.77 -3.93
N ASN A 74 0.30 -17.49 -2.63
CA ASN A 74 0.34 -16.14 -2.09
C ASN A 74 1.67 -15.47 -2.42
N THR A 75 1.73 -14.68 -3.45
CA THR A 75 2.94 -13.97 -3.87
C THR A 75 2.68 -12.48 -3.95
N VAL A 76 3.61 -11.68 -3.43
CA VAL A 76 3.61 -10.22 -3.55
C VAL A 76 4.88 -9.74 -4.22
N TRP A 77 4.80 -8.61 -4.90
CA TRP A 77 5.91 -7.89 -5.48
C TRP A 77 5.78 -6.39 -5.20
N CYS A 78 6.91 -5.74 -4.90
CA CYS A 78 6.99 -4.28 -4.81
C CYS A 78 8.29 -3.79 -5.47
N GLY A 79 8.21 -2.72 -6.25
CA GLY A 79 9.32 -2.18 -7.03
C GLY A 79 10.53 -1.68 -6.22
N THR A 80 10.44 -1.64 -4.90
CA THR A 80 11.50 -1.10 -4.00
C THR A 80 12.84 -1.80 -4.19
N PHE A 81 12.86 -3.14 -4.27
CA PHE A 81 14.10 -3.89 -4.45
C PHE A 81 14.73 -3.63 -5.83
N GLN A 82 13.91 -3.51 -6.87
CA GLN A 82 14.41 -3.18 -8.21
C GLN A 82 15.06 -1.79 -8.25
N LEU A 83 14.60 -0.82 -7.45
CA LEU A 83 15.23 0.51 -7.38
C LEU A 83 16.67 0.42 -6.87
N ILE A 84 16.91 -0.32 -5.78
CA ILE A 84 18.28 -0.49 -5.23
C ILE A 84 19.15 -1.37 -6.13
N TRP A 85 18.57 -2.36 -6.83
CA TRP A 85 19.31 -3.16 -7.82
C TRP A 85 19.78 -2.30 -9.00
N ASN A 86 18.96 -1.38 -9.46
CA ASN A 86 19.35 -0.45 -10.52
C ASN A 86 20.55 0.44 -10.06
N ASP A 87 20.55 0.91 -8.81
CA ASP A 87 21.67 1.67 -8.24
C ASP A 87 22.93 0.79 -8.11
N LEU A 88 22.78 -0.45 -7.63
CA LEU A 88 23.88 -1.42 -7.61
C LEU A 88 24.51 -1.62 -8.99
N LYS A 89 23.66 -1.84 -9.99
CA LYS A 89 24.09 -2.08 -11.37
C LYS A 89 24.70 -0.85 -12.03
N ASN A 90 23.99 0.29 -11.99
CA ASN A 90 24.32 1.46 -12.80
C ASN A 90 25.34 2.40 -12.13
N ASP A 91 25.27 2.55 -10.80
CA ASP A 91 26.06 3.55 -10.07
C ASP A 91 27.29 2.90 -9.42
N PHE A 92 27.12 1.74 -8.81
CA PHE A 92 28.20 1.05 -8.10
C PHE A 92 29.01 0.13 -9.03
N ALA A 93 28.38 -0.90 -9.62
CA ALA A 93 29.08 -1.87 -10.47
C ALA A 93 29.42 -1.32 -11.85
N LYS A 94 28.58 -0.42 -12.38
CA LYS A 94 28.65 0.17 -13.74
C LYS A 94 28.62 -0.88 -14.84
N GLN A 95 27.96 -1.98 -14.58
CA GLN A 95 27.73 -3.12 -15.49
C GLN A 95 26.64 -4.01 -14.92
N ASP A 96 26.12 -4.94 -15.72
CA ASP A 96 25.22 -5.99 -15.25
C ASP A 96 25.87 -6.86 -14.18
N ILE A 97 25.08 -7.28 -13.21
CA ILE A 97 25.53 -8.18 -12.14
C ILE A 97 25.51 -9.60 -12.66
N GLU A 98 26.63 -10.31 -12.53
CA GLU A 98 26.79 -11.69 -12.97
C GLU A 98 27.32 -12.55 -11.82
N PHE A 99 26.61 -13.61 -11.51
CA PHE A 99 27.04 -14.68 -10.60
C PHE A 99 27.48 -15.93 -11.37
N THR A 100 28.21 -16.82 -10.71
CA THR A 100 28.61 -18.10 -11.27
C THR A 100 28.18 -19.23 -10.33
N PRO A 101 27.15 -20.06 -10.68
CA PRO A 101 26.30 -19.93 -11.87
C PRO A 101 25.37 -18.72 -11.82
N GLN A 102 24.96 -18.21 -13.00
CA GLN A 102 24.04 -17.11 -13.10
C GLN A 102 22.61 -17.54 -12.70
N LEU A 103 21.94 -16.71 -11.90
CA LEU A 103 20.58 -16.92 -11.45
C LEU A 103 19.59 -16.23 -12.41
N GLU A 104 18.46 -16.88 -12.67
CA GLU A 104 17.43 -16.32 -13.55
C GLU A 104 16.85 -15.01 -12.99
N VAL A 105 16.61 -14.95 -11.69
CA VAL A 105 16.14 -13.73 -11.00
C VAL A 105 17.12 -12.55 -11.20
N VAL A 106 18.42 -12.81 -11.26
CA VAL A 106 19.45 -11.77 -11.50
C VAL A 106 19.39 -11.28 -12.95
N LYS A 107 19.14 -12.17 -13.90
CA LYS A 107 18.90 -11.75 -15.29
C LYS A 107 17.66 -10.84 -15.39
N ASN A 108 16.58 -11.19 -14.68
CA ASN A 108 15.36 -10.38 -14.64
C ASN A 108 15.63 -9.02 -13.99
N LEU A 109 16.29 -8.98 -12.84
CA LEU A 109 16.68 -7.73 -12.17
C LEU A 109 17.55 -6.82 -13.05
N ASN A 110 18.49 -7.41 -13.82
CA ASN A 110 19.37 -6.66 -14.71
C ASN A 110 18.62 -5.98 -15.87
N LYS A 111 17.43 -6.45 -16.26
CA LYS A 111 16.56 -5.78 -17.25
C LYS A 111 16.14 -4.38 -16.80
N GLY A 112 16.06 -4.14 -15.49
CA GLY A 112 15.74 -2.81 -14.92
C GLY A 112 14.35 -2.30 -15.31
N GLN A 113 13.37 -3.20 -15.45
CA GLN A 113 12.03 -2.87 -15.96
C GLN A 113 11.33 -1.83 -15.10
N PHE A 114 11.37 -1.99 -13.77
CA PHE A 114 10.88 -0.98 -12.84
C PHE A 114 12.03 -0.05 -12.44
N ASN A 115 11.83 1.26 -12.59
CA ASN A 115 12.82 2.28 -12.25
C ASN A 115 12.12 3.59 -11.81
N THR A 116 12.88 4.63 -11.48
CA THR A 116 12.36 5.90 -10.99
C THR A 116 11.42 6.64 -11.95
N SER A 117 11.42 6.33 -13.24
CA SER A 117 10.45 6.90 -14.19
C SER A 117 9.03 6.30 -14.05
N LYS A 118 8.91 5.13 -13.38
CA LYS A 118 7.66 4.37 -13.20
C LYS A 118 6.89 4.75 -11.94
N ILE A 119 7.43 5.66 -11.14
CA ILE A 119 6.84 6.11 -9.88
C ILE A 119 7.21 7.57 -9.61
N SER A 120 6.34 8.31 -8.97
CA SER A 120 6.57 9.72 -8.60
C SER A 120 7.65 9.87 -7.53
N ASP A 121 8.48 10.90 -7.63
CA ASP A 121 9.59 11.15 -6.71
C ASP A 121 9.17 11.29 -5.24
N ASN A 122 7.95 11.77 -4.98
CA ASN A 122 7.42 11.89 -3.62
C ASN A 122 7.04 10.56 -2.97
N SER A 123 7.01 9.46 -3.74
CA SER A 123 6.53 8.14 -3.31
C SER A 123 7.65 7.20 -2.88
N TYR A 124 8.92 7.55 -3.09
CA TYR A 124 10.06 6.74 -2.67
C TYR A 124 11.19 7.59 -2.08
N TYR A 125 12.04 6.98 -1.27
CA TYR A 125 13.30 7.51 -0.77
C TYR A 125 14.41 6.51 -1.08
N LYS A 126 15.59 7.00 -1.49
CA LYS A 126 16.79 6.18 -1.71
C LYS A 126 18.00 6.83 -1.07
N ALA A 127 18.92 6.00 -0.60
CA ALA A 127 20.23 6.40 -0.14
C ALA A 127 21.25 5.27 -0.39
N GLN A 128 22.50 5.64 -0.56
CA GLN A 128 23.59 4.69 -0.77
C GLN A 128 24.92 5.25 -0.27
N GLY A 129 25.81 4.36 0.13
CA GLY A 129 27.16 4.76 0.58
C GLY A 129 27.83 3.75 1.50
N ILE A 130 29.00 4.09 2.00
CA ILE A 130 29.68 3.32 3.04
C ILE A 130 28.79 3.36 4.30
N PRO A 131 28.47 2.20 4.92
CA PRO A 131 27.57 2.13 6.06
C PRO A 131 28.24 2.69 7.33
N THR A 132 28.01 3.96 7.58
CA THR A 132 28.44 4.71 8.75
C THR A 132 27.24 5.12 9.60
N GLU A 133 27.42 5.38 10.89
CA GLU A 133 26.39 5.96 11.74
C GLU A 133 25.83 7.28 11.16
N LYS A 134 26.65 8.04 10.45
CA LYS A 134 26.20 9.25 9.75
C LYS A 134 25.21 8.91 8.63
N LEU A 135 25.49 7.89 7.79
CA LEU A 135 24.58 7.45 6.74
C LEU A 135 23.29 6.89 7.33
N LYS A 136 23.35 6.13 8.44
CA LYS A 136 22.17 5.65 9.16
C LYS A 136 21.28 6.83 9.58
N ALA A 137 21.86 7.82 10.26
CA ALA A 137 21.12 9.00 10.70
C ALA A 137 20.54 9.83 9.53
N GLU A 138 21.25 9.92 8.40
CA GLU A 138 20.75 10.57 7.18
C GLU A 138 19.54 9.83 6.59
N ILE A 139 19.57 8.49 6.55
CA ILE A 139 18.45 7.67 6.09
C ILE A 139 17.25 7.84 7.02
N GLU A 140 17.44 7.64 8.33
CA GLU A 140 16.36 7.79 9.33
C GLU A 140 15.71 9.17 9.27
N LYS A 141 16.53 10.23 9.16
CA LYS A 141 16.03 11.59 8.98
C LYS A 141 15.28 11.74 7.66
N GLY A 142 15.81 11.24 6.55
CA GLY A 142 15.20 11.37 5.23
C GLY A 142 13.84 10.69 5.13
N ILE A 143 13.69 9.48 5.67
CA ILE A 143 12.40 8.78 5.69
C ILE A 143 11.42 9.41 6.67
N LYS A 144 11.91 9.92 7.81
CA LYS A 144 11.09 10.66 8.77
C LYS A 144 10.54 11.95 8.19
N ASP A 145 11.39 12.74 7.53
CA ASP A 145 11.00 14.01 6.92
C ASP A 145 10.05 13.80 5.74
N LYS A 146 10.26 12.77 4.92
CA LYS A 146 9.48 12.51 3.71
C LYS A 146 8.17 11.77 3.97
N PHE A 147 8.19 10.78 4.85
CA PHE A 147 7.07 9.85 5.04
C PHE A 147 6.51 9.84 6.45
N ASN A 148 7.16 10.52 7.41
CA ASN A 148 6.89 10.41 8.83
C ASN A 148 6.97 8.96 9.36
N GLU A 149 7.95 8.18 8.84
CA GLU A 149 8.16 6.77 9.13
C GLU A 149 9.49 6.51 9.85
N THR A 150 9.64 5.27 10.31
CA THR A 150 10.90 4.65 10.77
C THR A 150 11.23 3.48 9.85
N SER A 151 12.51 3.04 9.87
CA SER A 151 12.92 1.87 9.09
C SER A 151 12.68 0.57 9.86
N ASP A 152 12.20 -0.45 9.16
CA ASP A 152 12.06 -1.81 9.71
C ASP A 152 13.32 -2.66 9.52
N ILE A 153 14.25 -2.25 8.63
CA ILE A 153 15.38 -3.11 8.20
C ILE A 153 16.75 -2.57 8.58
N LEU A 154 16.91 -1.28 8.89
CA LEU A 154 18.24 -0.68 9.14
C LEU A 154 19.00 -1.32 10.31
N ASP A 155 18.31 -1.73 11.36
CA ASP A 155 18.95 -2.39 12.52
C ASP A 155 19.51 -3.78 12.20
N GLY A 156 19.20 -4.32 11.01
CA GLY A 156 19.78 -5.55 10.49
C GLY A 156 21.11 -5.39 9.75
N PHE A 157 21.65 -4.17 9.66
CA PHE A 157 22.93 -3.86 9.01
C PHE A 157 23.94 -3.31 9.99
N ASP A 158 25.24 -3.58 9.74
CA ASP A 158 26.34 -3.03 10.51
C ASP A 158 26.74 -1.66 9.96
N PHE A 159 26.78 -0.65 10.82
CA PHE A 159 27.22 0.71 10.48
C PHE A 159 28.62 1.03 11.04
N ASP A 160 29.53 0.08 10.86
CA ASP A 160 30.91 0.13 11.39
C ASP A 160 31.85 1.07 10.61
N GLY A 161 31.39 1.67 9.53
CA GLY A 161 32.17 2.57 8.68
C GLY A 161 33.24 1.87 7.85
N ASN A 162 33.16 0.54 7.67
CA ASN A 162 34.11 -0.22 6.86
C ASN A 162 34.05 0.24 5.40
N PRO A 163 35.18 0.75 4.82
CA PRO A 163 35.20 1.24 3.45
C PRO A 163 35.02 0.15 2.38
N ASP A 164 35.19 -1.12 2.76
CA ASP A 164 34.97 -2.27 1.86
C ASP A 164 33.49 -2.69 1.77
N LYS A 165 32.63 -2.06 2.56
CA LYS A 165 31.16 -2.29 2.55
C LYS A 165 30.45 -1.16 1.83
N TYR A 166 29.32 -1.48 1.20
CA TYR A 166 28.45 -0.51 0.55
C TYR A 166 26.98 -0.85 0.80
N LEU A 167 26.23 0.10 1.36
CA LEU A 167 24.80 -0.02 1.62
C LEU A 167 24.01 0.62 0.49
N LEU A 168 22.97 -0.06 0.06
CA LEU A 168 21.93 0.43 -0.83
C LEU A 168 20.60 0.33 -0.09
N TYR A 169 19.89 1.44 0.03
CA TYR A 169 18.63 1.54 0.76
C TYR A 169 17.56 2.19 -0.08
N ALA A 170 16.35 1.65 -0.06
CA ALA A 170 15.15 2.31 -0.57
C ALA A 170 13.94 2.01 0.30
N MET A 171 13.07 3.01 0.43
CA MET A 171 11.72 2.89 0.97
C MET A 171 10.73 3.46 -0.05
N LEU A 172 9.64 2.73 -0.28
CA LEU A 172 8.49 3.19 -1.04
C LEU A 172 7.32 3.26 -0.07
N LYS A 173 6.63 4.39 -0.03
CA LYS A 173 5.40 4.56 0.74
C LYS A 173 4.38 5.30 -0.09
N LYS A 174 3.20 4.73 -0.16
CA LYS A 174 2.01 5.34 -0.75
C LYS A 174 0.83 5.14 0.19
N GLU A 175 0.02 6.17 0.29
CA GLU A 175 -1.26 6.14 1.00
C GLU A 175 -2.30 6.77 0.08
N PHE A 176 -3.46 6.16 -0.04
CA PHE A 176 -4.52 6.64 -0.92
C PHE A 176 -5.90 6.43 -0.30
N LYS A 177 -6.88 7.23 -0.72
CA LYS A 177 -8.28 7.11 -0.31
C LYS A 177 -9.19 7.06 -1.52
N PHE A 178 -10.29 6.35 -1.36
CA PHE A 178 -11.37 6.41 -2.34
C PHE A 178 -12.05 7.79 -2.32
N ASN A 179 -12.55 8.23 -3.45
CA ASN A 179 -13.32 9.49 -3.56
C ASN A 179 -14.56 9.44 -2.65
N LYS A 180 -15.26 8.33 -2.67
CA LYS A 180 -16.35 7.98 -1.76
C LYS A 180 -15.97 6.69 -1.04
N GLN A 181 -16.09 6.67 0.28
CA GLN A 181 -15.90 5.46 1.07
C GLN A 181 -16.89 4.38 0.61
N PHE A 182 -16.38 3.17 0.37
CA PHE A 182 -17.20 2.00 0.09
C PHE A 182 -17.98 1.56 1.34
N GLU A 183 -18.98 0.72 1.14
CA GLU A 183 -19.75 0.12 2.23
C GLU A 183 -18.97 -1.04 2.88
N GLU A 184 -19.11 -1.19 4.19
CA GLU A 184 -18.75 -2.42 4.87
C GLU A 184 -19.82 -3.46 4.55
N LEU A 185 -19.39 -4.63 4.09
CA LEU A 185 -20.28 -5.71 3.76
C LEU A 185 -20.29 -6.75 4.89
N GLU A 186 -21.28 -7.64 4.88
CA GLU A 186 -21.29 -8.78 5.79
C GLU A 186 -20.09 -9.68 5.55
N ASN A 187 -19.56 -10.24 6.62
CA ASN A 187 -18.51 -11.25 6.51
C ASN A 187 -19.00 -12.42 5.65
N GLY A 188 -18.11 -12.99 4.85
CA GLY A 188 -18.47 -14.02 3.91
C GLY A 188 -17.40 -15.10 3.78
N GLN A 189 -17.55 -15.89 2.74
CA GLN A 189 -16.61 -16.96 2.36
C GLN A 189 -15.67 -16.46 1.28
N PHE A 190 -14.40 -16.87 1.34
CA PHE A 190 -13.39 -16.72 0.29
C PHE A 190 -12.75 -18.09 0.03
N GLY A 191 -13.09 -18.72 -1.09
CA GLY A 191 -12.71 -20.10 -1.34
C GLY A 191 -13.13 -21.03 -0.20
N ALA A 192 -12.18 -21.64 0.48
CA ALA A 192 -12.40 -22.50 1.64
C ALA A 192 -12.40 -21.75 2.99
N TYR A 193 -12.16 -20.43 3.02
CA TYR A 193 -12.02 -19.64 4.23
C TYR A 193 -13.32 -18.93 4.59
N GLU A 194 -13.74 -19.00 5.85
CA GLU A 194 -14.98 -18.41 6.37
C GLU A 194 -14.71 -17.14 7.17
N ASN A 195 -15.75 -16.33 7.41
CA ASN A 195 -15.71 -15.10 8.22
C ASN A 195 -14.77 -14.00 7.71
N VAL A 196 -14.46 -14.01 6.41
CA VAL A 196 -13.66 -13.02 5.75
C VAL A 196 -14.37 -11.68 5.72
N LYS A 197 -13.68 -10.61 6.11
CA LYS A 197 -14.21 -9.23 6.07
C LYS A 197 -14.19 -8.70 4.65
N TYR A 198 -15.28 -8.01 4.28
CA TYR A 198 -15.46 -7.48 2.93
C TYR A 198 -15.90 -6.02 2.95
N PHE A 199 -15.55 -5.30 1.90
CA PHE A 199 -16.11 -4.01 1.55
C PHE A 199 -16.52 -3.99 0.07
N GLY A 200 -17.33 -3.00 -0.31
CA GLY A 200 -17.74 -2.85 -1.70
C GLY A 200 -19.02 -2.07 -1.86
N THR A 201 -19.88 -2.50 -2.79
CA THR A 201 -21.19 -1.89 -3.07
C THR A 201 -22.27 -2.95 -3.10
N LYS A 202 -23.47 -2.58 -2.67
CA LYS A 202 -24.72 -3.36 -2.87
C LYS A 202 -25.44 -2.87 -4.11
N GLU A 203 -26.49 -3.59 -4.52
CA GLU A 203 -27.43 -3.08 -5.51
C GLU A 203 -28.01 -1.71 -5.10
N ASN A 204 -28.37 -0.90 -6.10
CA ASN A 204 -28.86 0.46 -5.91
C ASN A 204 -27.85 1.41 -5.24
N ASN A 205 -26.57 1.14 -5.45
CA ASN A 205 -25.46 1.98 -5.01
C ASN A 205 -25.55 3.42 -5.54
N SER A 206 -24.91 4.36 -4.83
CA SER A 206 -24.89 5.77 -5.22
C SER A 206 -24.05 6.02 -6.48
N GLU A 207 -24.36 7.11 -7.19
CA GLU A 207 -23.59 7.52 -8.38
C GLU A 207 -22.10 7.77 -8.04
N GLU A 208 -21.83 8.44 -6.91
CA GLU A 208 -20.46 8.72 -6.44
C GLU A 208 -19.64 7.46 -6.18
N LEU A 209 -20.29 6.35 -5.77
CA LEU A 209 -19.61 5.06 -5.64
C LEU A 209 -19.30 4.44 -7.00
N ARG A 210 -20.22 4.59 -7.97
CA ARG A 210 -20.02 4.04 -9.33
C ARG A 210 -18.92 4.76 -10.11
N GLU A 211 -18.85 6.08 -10.03
CA GLU A 211 -17.88 6.90 -10.75
C GLU A 211 -16.41 6.55 -10.43
N GLN A 212 -16.15 5.98 -9.26
CA GLN A 212 -14.80 5.52 -8.89
C GLN A 212 -14.50 4.08 -9.28
N ILE A 213 -15.44 3.35 -9.91
CA ILE A 213 -15.28 1.98 -10.37
C ILE A 213 -15.35 1.96 -11.89
N GLN A 214 -14.30 1.45 -12.54
CA GLN A 214 -14.26 1.24 -13.99
C GLN A 214 -14.18 -0.25 -14.26
N VAL A 215 -15.06 -0.77 -15.12
CA VAL A 215 -15.01 -2.16 -15.57
C VAL A 215 -13.99 -2.24 -16.71
N LEU A 216 -12.91 -2.98 -16.49
CA LEU A 216 -11.92 -3.23 -17.52
C LEU A 216 -12.43 -4.29 -18.50
N TYR A 217 -12.97 -5.38 -17.97
CA TYR A 217 -13.76 -6.37 -18.68
C TYR A 217 -14.61 -7.19 -17.71
N TYR A 218 -15.69 -7.78 -18.20
CA TYR A 218 -16.54 -8.71 -17.47
C TYR A 218 -16.99 -9.83 -18.42
N LYS A 219 -16.63 -11.06 -18.10
CA LYS A 219 -17.09 -12.25 -18.81
C LYS A 219 -18.10 -13.03 -17.96
N SER A 220 -17.83 -13.14 -16.65
CA SER A 220 -18.70 -13.79 -15.69
C SER A 220 -18.30 -13.37 -14.26
N ARG A 221 -19.05 -13.79 -13.25
CA ARG A 221 -18.69 -13.67 -11.83
C ARG A 221 -17.31 -14.25 -11.49
N ASP A 222 -16.83 -15.23 -12.27
CA ASP A 222 -15.57 -15.92 -12.04
C ASP A 222 -14.42 -15.41 -12.93
N GLU A 223 -14.71 -14.51 -13.88
CA GLU A 223 -13.69 -13.93 -14.77
C GLU A 223 -14.01 -12.47 -15.10
N PHE A 224 -13.34 -11.56 -14.43
CA PHE A 224 -13.49 -10.12 -14.63
C PHE A 224 -12.24 -9.34 -14.19
N ALA A 225 -12.16 -8.07 -14.57
CA ALA A 225 -11.28 -7.10 -13.95
C ALA A 225 -11.98 -5.75 -13.78
N VAL A 226 -11.73 -5.12 -12.64
CA VAL A 226 -12.18 -3.77 -12.31
C VAL A 226 -10.99 -2.91 -11.90
N LYS A 227 -11.14 -1.61 -12.12
CA LYS A 227 -10.22 -0.59 -11.67
C LYS A 227 -10.93 0.33 -10.69
N LEU A 228 -10.34 0.55 -9.52
CA LEU A 228 -10.82 1.48 -8.52
C LEU A 228 -9.96 2.75 -8.57
N LEU A 229 -10.59 3.89 -8.71
CA LEU A 229 -9.95 5.20 -8.73
C LEU A 229 -9.84 5.75 -7.31
N THR A 230 -8.73 6.40 -7.03
CA THR A 230 -8.48 7.05 -5.74
C THR A 230 -8.52 8.57 -5.88
N LYS A 231 -8.58 9.27 -4.74
CA LYS A 231 -8.45 10.75 -4.70
C LYS A 231 -7.08 11.23 -5.16
N GLN A 232 -6.08 10.39 -4.99
CA GLN A 232 -4.71 10.62 -5.43
C GLN A 232 -4.53 10.17 -6.89
N ASN A 233 -3.29 10.09 -7.33
CA ASN A 233 -2.96 9.63 -8.67
C ASN A 233 -2.80 8.10 -8.77
N ASP A 234 -3.34 7.35 -7.81
CA ASP A 234 -3.23 5.88 -7.78
C ASP A 234 -4.50 5.22 -8.28
N GLU A 235 -4.36 4.12 -8.97
CA GLU A 235 -5.44 3.21 -9.37
C GLU A 235 -5.14 1.79 -8.86
N ILE A 236 -6.21 1.12 -8.42
CA ILE A 236 -6.17 -0.27 -7.94
C ILE A 236 -6.84 -1.13 -9.00
N ILE A 237 -6.09 -2.03 -9.60
CA ILE A 237 -6.63 -3.00 -10.57
C ILE A 237 -6.81 -4.32 -9.87
N ILE A 238 -8.01 -4.89 -9.91
CA ILE A 238 -8.35 -6.19 -9.32
C ILE A 238 -8.86 -7.09 -10.43
N ALA A 239 -8.25 -8.27 -10.58
CA ALA A 239 -8.63 -9.24 -11.59
C ALA A 239 -8.84 -10.63 -10.95
N LYS A 240 -9.95 -11.28 -11.30
CA LYS A 240 -10.29 -12.66 -10.95
C LYS A 240 -10.36 -13.51 -12.20
N GLY A 241 -9.96 -14.79 -12.08
CA GLY A 241 -10.07 -15.75 -13.18
C GLY A 241 -8.94 -15.66 -14.23
N ILE A 242 -7.82 -14.97 -13.92
CA ILE A 242 -6.60 -15.03 -14.72
C ILE A 242 -5.56 -15.85 -13.95
N ASP A 243 -5.04 -16.89 -14.57
CA ASP A 243 -3.96 -17.71 -14.04
C ASP A 243 -2.78 -17.72 -15.02
N LYS A 244 -1.74 -16.98 -14.67
CA LYS A 244 -0.48 -16.86 -15.40
C LYS A 244 0.69 -17.11 -14.48
N ASP A 245 1.83 -17.45 -15.05
CA ASP A 245 3.03 -17.80 -14.31
C ASP A 245 3.78 -16.59 -13.72
N THR A 246 3.53 -15.37 -14.23
CA THR A 246 4.20 -14.15 -13.79
C THR A 246 3.21 -12.99 -13.63
N PHE A 247 3.55 -11.99 -12.81
CA PHE A 247 2.76 -10.77 -12.72
C PHE A 247 2.74 -9.98 -14.03
N ASN A 248 3.82 -10.00 -14.78
CA ASN A 248 3.90 -9.30 -16.07
C ASN A 248 2.95 -9.91 -17.11
N GLU A 249 2.89 -11.24 -17.20
CA GLU A 249 1.94 -11.93 -18.07
C GLU A 249 0.49 -11.70 -17.62
N THR A 250 0.22 -11.73 -16.32
CA THR A 250 -1.11 -11.44 -15.78
C THR A 250 -1.54 -10.01 -16.11
N TYR A 251 -0.66 -9.02 -15.90
CA TYR A 251 -0.96 -7.62 -16.20
C TYR A 251 -1.21 -7.40 -17.70
N LYS A 252 -0.39 -8.02 -18.56
CA LYS A 252 -0.57 -7.97 -20.02
C LYS A 252 -1.90 -8.60 -20.44
N GLU A 253 -2.26 -9.75 -19.90
CA GLU A 253 -3.55 -10.40 -20.18
C GLU A 253 -4.73 -9.51 -19.81
N ILE A 254 -4.66 -8.79 -18.68
CA ILE A 254 -5.69 -7.82 -18.28
C ILE A 254 -5.80 -6.73 -19.34
N GLN A 255 -4.67 -6.17 -19.80
CA GLN A 255 -4.65 -5.12 -20.84
C GLN A 255 -5.21 -5.62 -22.17
N ASP A 256 -4.84 -6.82 -22.59
CA ASP A 256 -5.32 -7.42 -23.85
C ASP A 256 -6.85 -7.66 -23.80
N LYS A 257 -7.36 -8.17 -22.67
CA LYS A 257 -8.81 -8.34 -22.44
C LYS A 257 -9.54 -6.99 -22.38
N GLN A 258 -8.98 -5.98 -21.70
CA GLN A 258 -9.55 -4.63 -21.65
C GLN A 258 -9.65 -4.01 -23.05
N ASN A 259 -8.62 -4.18 -23.89
CA ASN A 259 -8.57 -3.63 -25.24
C ASN A 259 -9.57 -4.30 -26.18
N SER A 260 -9.85 -5.59 -25.98
CA SER A 260 -10.80 -6.38 -26.78
C SER A 260 -12.22 -6.39 -26.22
N TYR A 261 -12.44 -5.83 -25.01
CA TYR A 261 -13.76 -5.82 -24.39
C TYR A 261 -14.68 -4.79 -25.03
N ASP A 262 -15.78 -5.24 -25.61
CA ASP A 262 -16.83 -4.46 -26.26
C ASP A 262 -18.11 -4.29 -25.41
N GLY A 263 -18.15 -4.88 -24.21
CA GLY A 263 -19.25 -4.75 -23.28
C GLY A 263 -19.26 -3.42 -22.51
N GLU A 264 -20.21 -3.28 -21.59
CA GLU A 264 -20.40 -2.07 -20.78
C GLU A 264 -19.20 -1.85 -19.80
N LYS A 265 -18.54 -0.70 -19.93
CA LYS A 265 -17.37 -0.31 -19.12
C LYS A 265 -17.74 0.56 -17.92
N GLU A 266 -18.93 1.11 -17.88
CA GLU A 266 -19.44 1.79 -16.69
C GLU A 266 -19.91 0.75 -15.66
N PHE A 267 -19.71 1.05 -14.39
CA PHE A 267 -20.28 0.26 -13.30
C PHE A 267 -21.73 0.71 -13.07
N LEU A 268 -22.68 -0.19 -13.27
CA LEU A 268 -24.10 0.13 -13.31
C LEU A 268 -24.72 0.15 -11.89
N LYS A 269 -25.89 0.76 -11.77
CA LYS A 269 -26.64 0.82 -10.51
C LYS A 269 -27.05 -0.55 -9.98
N THR A 270 -27.22 -1.51 -10.89
CA THR A 270 -27.58 -2.90 -10.59
C THR A 270 -26.38 -3.78 -10.28
N ASP A 271 -25.17 -3.33 -10.58
CA ASP A 271 -23.95 -4.10 -10.33
C ASP A 271 -23.60 -4.11 -8.84
N THR A 272 -22.98 -5.20 -8.42
CA THR A 272 -22.44 -5.35 -7.06
C THR A 272 -20.93 -5.55 -7.09
N LEU A 273 -20.24 -4.99 -6.11
CA LEU A 273 -18.79 -5.15 -5.92
C LEU A 273 -18.53 -5.65 -4.50
N LYS A 274 -17.72 -6.73 -4.38
CA LYS A 274 -17.34 -7.31 -3.10
C LYS A 274 -15.85 -7.63 -3.12
N ILE A 275 -15.07 -6.94 -2.29
CA ILE A 275 -13.61 -7.06 -2.19
C ILE A 275 -13.24 -7.41 -0.75
N PRO A 276 -12.36 -8.42 -0.50
CA PRO A 276 -11.90 -8.71 0.84
C PRO A 276 -11.00 -7.58 1.37
N ASN A 277 -11.11 -7.26 2.66
CA ASN A 277 -10.13 -6.42 3.32
C ASN A 277 -8.77 -7.10 3.25
N ILE A 278 -7.70 -6.30 3.12
CA ILE A 278 -6.32 -6.77 3.08
C ILE A 278 -5.54 -6.01 4.15
N ASP A 279 -4.78 -6.71 4.97
CA ASP A 279 -3.86 -6.16 5.96
C ASP A 279 -2.76 -7.18 6.23
N PHE A 280 -1.55 -6.92 5.72
CA PHE A 280 -0.42 -7.80 5.97
C PHE A 280 0.90 -7.05 6.06
N LYS A 281 1.85 -7.67 6.75
CA LYS A 281 3.27 -7.31 6.74
C LYS A 281 4.08 -8.57 6.52
N THR A 282 4.98 -8.56 5.55
CA THR A 282 5.92 -9.65 5.28
C THR A 282 7.34 -9.12 5.16
N GLU A 283 8.30 -9.95 5.51
CA GLU A 283 9.73 -9.70 5.37
C GLU A 283 10.37 -10.89 4.66
N LYS A 284 11.22 -10.61 3.69
CA LYS A 284 11.97 -11.63 2.95
C LYS A 284 13.44 -11.25 2.87
N GLU A 285 14.30 -12.16 3.32
CA GLU A 285 15.73 -12.14 3.08
C GLU A 285 16.05 -13.06 1.89
N PHE A 286 16.72 -12.53 0.88
CA PHE A 286 17.02 -13.22 -0.38
C PHE A 286 18.38 -13.89 -0.32
N LYS A 287 18.45 -15.00 0.43
CA LYS A 287 19.68 -15.78 0.65
C LYS A 287 20.34 -16.25 -0.65
N GLU A 288 19.54 -16.42 -1.71
CA GLU A 288 20.03 -16.79 -3.03
C GLU A 288 20.91 -15.74 -3.69
N LEU A 289 20.78 -14.46 -3.29
CA LEU A 289 21.62 -13.36 -3.76
C LEU A 289 22.88 -13.15 -2.90
N GLU A 290 22.88 -13.65 -1.67
CA GLU A 290 23.93 -13.37 -0.70
C GLU A 290 25.16 -14.25 -0.87
N ASN A 291 26.32 -13.71 -0.45
CA ASN A 291 27.61 -14.40 -0.39
C ASN A 291 28.10 -14.97 -1.74
N LYS A 292 27.58 -14.46 -2.85
CA LYS A 292 28.03 -14.81 -4.20
C LYS A 292 28.91 -13.70 -4.77
N PRO A 293 30.15 -14.01 -5.21
CA PRO A 293 31.01 -12.99 -5.77
C PRO A 293 30.51 -12.51 -7.14
N PHE A 294 30.55 -11.20 -7.34
CA PHE A 294 30.39 -10.54 -8.64
C PHE A 294 31.48 -9.52 -8.85
N LYS A 295 31.78 -9.20 -10.09
CA LYS A 295 32.80 -8.21 -10.46
C LYS A 295 32.10 -6.87 -10.77
N ILE A 296 32.84 -5.79 -10.45
CA ILE A 296 32.50 -4.44 -10.92
C ILE A 296 33.39 -4.08 -12.12
N SER A 297 33.00 -3.03 -12.88
CA SER A 297 33.72 -2.58 -14.08
C SER A 297 35.18 -2.22 -13.81
N ALA A 298 35.55 -1.83 -12.59
CA ALA A 298 36.94 -1.58 -12.15
C ALA A 298 37.74 -2.86 -11.90
N GLY A 299 37.14 -4.04 -12.03
CA GLY A 299 37.81 -5.33 -11.90
C GLY A 299 37.84 -5.94 -10.48
N ASN A 300 37.42 -5.18 -9.45
CA ASN A 300 37.31 -5.68 -8.09
C ASN A 300 36.10 -6.62 -7.96
N SER A 301 36.20 -7.58 -7.02
CA SER A 301 35.10 -8.48 -6.69
C SER A 301 34.45 -8.06 -5.38
N TYR A 302 33.09 -8.14 -5.36
CA TYR A 302 32.24 -7.89 -4.19
C TYR A 302 31.27 -9.04 -3.98
N ILE A 303 30.65 -9.07 -2.82
CA ILE A 303 29.52 -9.94 -2.49
C ILE A 303 28.36 -9.07 -1.99
N ILE A 304 27.14 -9.55 -2.14
CA ILE A 304 26.00 -9.01 -1.40
C ILE A 304 26.01 -9.69 -0.03
N GLU A 305 26.27 -8.94 1.04
CA GLU A 305 26.26 -9.49 2.41
C GLU A 305 24.86 -9.80 2.88
N LYS A 306 23.92 -8.89 2.59
CA LYS A 306 22.50 -9.01 2.99
C LYS A 306 21.60 -8.39 1.95
N ALA A 307 20.56 -9.13 1.57
CA ALA A 307 19.51 -8.69 0.64
C ALA A 307 18.15 -8.92 1.30
N ILE A 308 17.45 -7.83 1.70
CA ILE A 308 16.22 -7.91 2.48
C ILE A 308 15.21 -6.91 1.97
N GLN A 309 13.93 -7.29 1.99
CA GLN A 309 12.79 -6.42 1.71
C GLN A 309 11.66 -6.69 2.69
N THR A 310 11.06 -5.62 3.21
CA THR A 310 9.77 -5.66 3.91
C THR A 310 8.68 -5.07 3.02
N ILE A 311 7.50 -5.65 3.07
CA ILE A 311 6.30 -5.15 2.37
C ILE A 311 5.16 -5.14 3.38
N GLN A 312 4.51 -3.98 3.53
CA GLN A 312 3.27 -3.82 4.28
C GLN A 312 2.22 -3.20 3.37
N PHE A 313 1.02 -3.74 3.38
CA PHE A 313 -0.09 -3.24 2.59
C PHE A 313 -1.41 -3.42 3.30
N GLU A 314 -2.22 -2.36 3.29
CA GLU A 314 -3.57 -2.32 3.84
C GLU A 314 -4.53 -1.83 2.76
N LEU A 315 -5.69 -2.47 2.64
CA LEU A 315 -6.80 -2.06 1.78
C LEU A 315 -8.12 -2.37 2.47
N ASP A 316 -8.93 -1.32 2.65
CA ASP A 316 -10.27 -1.43 3.22
C ASP A 316 -11.27 -0.50 2.50
N LYS A 317 -12.48 -0.37 3.05
CA LYS A 317 -13.53 0.50 2.52
C LYS A 317 -13.16 1.98 2.39
N THR A 318 -12.16 2.46 3.10
CA THR A 318 -11.73 3.88 3.10
C THR A 318 -10.67 4.17 2.06
N GLY A 319 -10.01 3.17 1.55
CA GLY A 319 -8.77 3.25 0.78
C GLY A 319 -7.57 2.94 1.66
N GLY A 320 -6.43 3.48 1.35
CA GLY A 320 -5.23 3.54 2.17
C GLY A 320 -4.84 5.02 2.32
N LYS A 321 -4.39 5.48 3.46
CA LYS A 321 -4.40 6.89 3.96
C LYS A 321 -3.76 7.98 3.10
N ILE A 322 -4.48 9.04 2.66
CA ILE A 322 -4.14 10.49 2.63
C ILE A 322 -5.37 11.35 2.29
N LYS A 323 -5.44 12.64 2.69
CA LYS A 323 -6.64 13.50 2.62
C LYS A 323 -6.49 14.69 1.66
N SER A 324 -7.47 14.91 0.73
CA SER A 324 -7.84 16.21 0.13
C SER A 324 -9.12 16.11 -0.71
N GLU A 325 -9.93 17.18 -0.81
CA GLU A 325 -11.26 17.18 -1.45
C GLU A 325 -11.36 18.10 -2.67
N ALA A 326 -12.13 17.67 -3.72
CA ALA A 326 -12.85 18.50 -4.69
C ALA A 326 -13.85 17.64 -5.48
N GLY A 327 -15.06 18.15 -5.78
CA GLY A 327 -16.12 17.42 -6.46
C GLY A 327 -16.71 18.17 -7.66
N MET A 328 -17.24 17.42 -8.67
CA MET A 328 -18.08 17.94 -9.76
C MET A 328 -18.97 16.81 -10.31
N GLY A 329 -20.26 17.05 -10.48
CA GLY A 329 -21.24 16.07 -10.95
C GLY A 329 -21.86 16.45 -12.30
N ILE A 330 -22.11 15.44 -13.17
CA ILE A 330 -22.90 15.58 -14.42
C ILE A 330 -23.76 14.30 -14.56
N ALA A 331 -25.06 14.44 -14.83
CA ALA A 331 -26.00 13.35 -14.98
C ALA A 331 -26.41 13.11 -16.44
N LYS A 332 -26.54 11.83 -16.84
CA LYS A 332 -27.19 11.40 -18.07
C LYS A 332 -28.10 10.20 -17.79
N THR A 333 -29.33 10.25 -18.30
CA THR A 333 -30.33 9.18 -18.21
C THR A 333 -30.44 8.41 -19.52
N ALA A 334 -30.35 7.08 -19.47
CA ALA A 334 -30.95 6.17 -20.45
C ALA A 334 -31.24 4.80 -19.82
N LEU A 335 -32.46 4.31 -19.98
CA LEU A 335 -32.90 3.01 -19.51
C LEU A 335 -32.51 1.94 -20.55
N ILE A 336 -31.52 1.11 -20.21
CA ILE A 336 -31.36 -0.22 -20.80
C ILE A 336 -31.38 -1.20 -19.63
N ARG A 337 -32.27 -2.19 -19.69
CA ARG A 337 -32.27 -3.30 -18.71
C ARG A 337 -31.13 -4.25 -19.12
N GLU A 338 -30.00 -4.10 -18.46
CA GLU A 338 -28.97 -5.11 -18.46
C GLU A 338 -29.11 -6.00 -17.23
N GLU A 339 -28.75 -7.27 -17.37
CA GLU A 339 -28.70 -8.17 -16.21
C GLU A 339 -27.64 -7.70 -15.23
N PRO A 340 -27.91 -7.75 -13.90
CA PRO A 340 -26.94 -7.33 -12.87
C PRO A 340 -25.64 -8.13 -12.98
N ARG A 341 -24.50 -7.43 -12.98
CA ARG A 341 -23.17 -8.07 -12.93
C ARG A 341 -22.71 -8.17 -11.48
N ASP A 342 -22.13 -9.32 -11.14
CA ASP A 342 -21.58 -9.60 -9.81
C ASP A 342 -20.05 -9.65 -9.87
N PHE A 343 -19.40 -8.60 -9.32
CA PHE A 343 -17.95 -8.48 -9.21
C PHE A 343 -17.47 -8.94 -7.83
N SER A 344 -17.80 -10.18 -7.45
CA SER A 344 -17.38 -10.74 -6.16
C SER A 344 -16.00 -11.35 -6.21
N VAL A 345 -15.07 -10.76 -5.46
CA VAL A 345 -13.71 -11.28 -5.24
C VAL A 345 -13.76 -12.23 -4.03
N ASP A 346 -14.28 -13.43 -4.24
CA ASP A 346 -14.51 -14.45 -3.20
C ASP A 346 -13.67 -15.73 -3.41
N ASN A 347 -12.68 -15.66 -4.26
CA ASN A 347 -11.69 -16.71 -4.53
C ASN A 347 -10.40 -16.05 -5.04
N THR A 348 -9.39 -16.85 -5.38
CA THR A 348 -8.08 -16.40 -5.90
C THR A 348 -8.20 -15.23 -6.87
N PHE A 349 -7.44 -14.18 -6.62
CA PHE A 349 -7.40 -12.98 -7.45
C PHE A 349 -6.01 -12.37 -7.47
N THR A 350 -5.80 -11.45 -8.42
CA THR A 350 -4.58 -10.65 -8.50
C THR A 350 -4.94 -9.17 -8.39
N LEU A 351 -4.13 -8.43 -7.62
CA LEU A 351 -4.23 -7.00 -7.41
C LEU A 351 -2.98 -6.31 -7.90
N PHE A 352 -3.13 -5.14 -8.56
CA PHE A 352 -2.04 -4.25 -8.96
C PHE A 352 -2.31 -2.84 -8.46
N LEU A 353 -1.25 -2.16 -8.00
CA LEU A 353 -1.28 -0.72 -7.76
C LEU A 353 -0.41 -0.02 -8.79
N LYS A 354 -0.95 1.02 -9.40
CA LYS A 354 -0.28 1.80 -10.44
C LYS A 354 -0.59 3.29 -10.26
N GLU A 355 0.36 4.17 -10.53
CA GLU A 355 0.03 5.57 -10.72
C GLU A 355 -0.64 5.77 -12.08
N ASN A 356 -1.70 6.57 -12.12
CA ASN A 356 -2.55 6.72 -13.30
C ASN A 356 -1.79 7.19 -14.56
N ASP A 357 -0.77 8.07 -14.36
CA ASP A 357 0.09 8.60 -15.42
C ASP A 357 1.30 7.72 -15.76
N LYS A 358 1.45 6.56 -15.09
CA LYS A 358 2.54 5.61 -15.34
C LYS A 358 2.04 4.39 -16.12
N ASP A 359 2.97 3.75 -16.82
CA ASP A 359 2.68 2.60 -17.68
C ASP A 359 2.84 1.24 -16.99
N MET A 360 3.41 1.21 -15.76
CA MET A 360 3.73 0.00 -15.03
C MET A 360 3.27 0.08 -13.58
N PRO A 361 2.74 -1.02 -13.00
CA PRO A 361 2.47 -1.10 -11.57
C PRO A 361 3.75 -0.92 -10.73
N TYR A 362 3.58 -0.44 -9.50
CA TYR A 362 4.65 -0.39 -8.47
C TYR A 362 4.48 -1.45 -7.39
N PHE A 363 3.33 -2.12 -7.37
CA PHE A 363 3.00 -3.21 -6.46
C PHE A 363 2.07 -4.21 -7.15
N ALA A 364 2.23 -5.49 -6.83
CA ALA A 364 1.34 -6.56 -7.24
C ALA A 364 1.18 -7.60 -6.13
N ALA A 365 0.01 -8.25 -6.05
CA ALA A 365 -0.27 -9.34 -5.13
C ALA A 365 -1.18 -10.38 -5.79
N LYS A 366 -0.80 -11.67 -5.75
CA LYS A 366 -1.68 -12.82 -6.00
C LYS A 366 -2.09 -13.39 -4.65
N ILE A 367 -3.38 -13.44 -4.38
CA ILE A 367 -3.97 -13.83 -3.09
C ILE A 367 -4.84 -15.06 -3.31
N GLU A 368 -4.42 -16.19 -2.74
CA GLU A 368 -5.11 -17.46 -2.78
C GLU A 368 -5.61 -17.87 -1.39
N ASN A 369 -4.80 -17.67 -0.36
CA ASN A 369 -5.17 -17.88 1.04
C ASN A 369 -5.34 -16.53 1.74
N ILE A 370 -6.59 -16.06 1.84
CA ILE A 370 -6.91 -14.75 2.40
C ILE A 370 -6.55 -14.61 3.89
N ASN A 371 -6.49 -15.72 4.66
CA ASN A 371 -6.14 -15.68 6.08
C ASN A 371 -4.69 -15.17 6.32
N GLN A 372 -3.85 -15.19 5.31
CA GLN A 372 -2.50 -14.61 5.38
C GLN A 372 -2.52 -13.08 5.18
N PHE A 373 -3.67 -12.51 4.83
CA PHE A 373 -3.83 -11.12 4.43
C PHE A 373 -4.93 -10.37 5.24
N GLN A 374 -5.39 -10.94 6.37
CA GLN A 374 -6.38 -10.31 7.27
C GLN A 374 -5.99 -10.45 8.74
#